data_8de4cef981d6f04338628883a379d9b5
#
_entry.id   8de4cef981d6f04338628883a379d9b5
#
_cell.length_a   1.000
_cell.length_b   1.000
_cell.length_c   1.000
_cell.angle_alpha   90.00
_cell.angle_beta   90.00
_cell.angle_gamma   90.00
#
_symmetry.space_group_name_H-M   'P 1'
#
loop_
_entity.id
_entity.type
_entity.pdbx_description
1 polymer ?
#
loop_
_entity_poly.entity_id
_entity_poly.type
_entity_poly.pdbx_seq_one_letter_code
_entity_poly.pdbx_strand_id
1 'polypeptide(L)'
;MTVRALALSATLLIVGGCVDQNVVVTTPTPTPVRSTQSATPSPSPTPSPTPSPSPSPTPLLSARGGILVKEPLANTRVRSPLTISGEASVFEAALIWQVTDTAGRVLASGFTTATAGAPAKGTFSVTATYADPASDIIGFAEVYTRSPRDGTIDEIVRVPLILAAAR
;
A
#
# COMPACT_ATOMS: atom_id res chain seq x y z
N MET A 1 0.20 0.45 46.02
CA MET A 1 -1.17 1.01 46.33
C MET A 1 -2.04 0.75 45.13
N THR A 2 -2.82 -0.28 45.21
CA THR A 2 -4.29 -0.45 45.10
C THR A 2 -4.85 -0.17 43.69
N VAL A 3 -5.02 -1.24 42.91
CA VAL A 3 -6.24 -2.00 42.54
C VAL A 3 -7.50 -1.11 42.29
N ARG A 4 -8.08 -1.28 41.07
CA ARG A 4 -9.50 -1.64 40.96
C ARG A 4 -9.86 -2.05 39.52
N ALA A 5 -10.23 -3.31 39.38
CA ALA A 5 -11.00 -3.91 38.30
C ALA A 5 -12.45 -3.43 38.38
N LEU A 6 -13.12 -3.31 37.25
CA LEU A 6 -14.57 -3.47 37.15
C LEU A 6 -14.94 -4.13 35.82
N ALA A 7 -15.44 -5.35 35.92
CA ALA A 7 -16.13 -6.09 34.90
C ALA A 7 -17.59 -5.61 34.84
N LEU A 8 -18.18 -5.57 33.64
CA LEU A 8 -19.64 -5.63 33.50
C LEU A 8 -19.99 -6.41 32.25
N SER A 9 -20.53 -7.60 32.50
CA SER A 9 -21.22 -8.48 31.56
C SER A 9 -22.59 -7.89 31.21
N ALA A 10 -23.01 -8.01 29.95
CA ALA A 10 -24.41 -7.94 29.58
C ALA A 10 -24.70 -8.97 28.46
N THR A 11 -25.26 -10.07 28.88
CA THR A 11 -25.88 -11.13 28.06
C THR A 11 -27.26 -10.66 27.62
N LEU A 12 -27.56 -10.71 26.30
CA LEU A 12 -28.95 -10.61 25.83
C LEU A 12 -29.24 -11.75 24.87
N LEU A 13 -30.02 -12.72 25.39
CA LEU A 13 -30.71 -13.77 24.66
C LEU A 13 -32.01 -13.22 24.07
N ILE A 14 -32.23 -13.44 22.77
CA ILE A 14 -33.60 -13.36 22.21
C ILE A 14 -33.88 -14.64 21.47
N VAL A 15 -34.83 -15.37 22.02
CA VAL A 15 -35.51 -16.58 21.49
C VAL A 15 -36.82 -16.12 20.85
N GLY A 16 -37.18 -16.73 19.73
CA GLY A 16 -38.53 -16.64 19.13
C GLY A 16 -38.43 -16.80 17.63
N GLY A 17 -39.09 -17.65 16.94
CA GLY A 17 -40.21 -18.52 17.18
C GLY A 17 -40.65 -18.99 15.81
N CYS A 18 -40.70 -20.30 15.61
CA CYS A 18 -41.25 -20.97 14.42
C CYS A 18 -42.74 -20.72 14.32
N VAL A 19 -43.20 -20.43 13.09
CA VAL A 19 -44.59 -20.60 12.70
C VAL A 19 -44.62 -21.36 11.39
N ASP A 20 -44.95 -22.65 11.52
CA ASP A 20 -45.39 -23.54 10.46
C ASP A 20 -46.80 -23.14 10.06
N GLN A 21 -47.05 -22.84 8.82
CA GLN A 21 -48.39 -22.82 8.26
C GLN A 21 -48.44 -23.66 6.99
N ASN A 22 -48.82 -24.87 7.19
CA ASN A 22 -49.17 -25.84 6.17
C ASN A 22 -50.56 -25.48 5.60
N VAL A 23 -50.57 -24.85 4.42
CA VAL A 23 -51.83 -24.61 3.65
C VAL A 23 -51.84 -25.58 2.50
N VAL A 24 -52.72 -26.59 2.63
CA VAL A 24 -53.07 -27.51 1.54
C VAL A 24 -54.05 -26.78 0.61
N VAL A 25 -53.57 -26.44 -0.59
CA VAL A 25 -54.46 -25.94 -1.66
C VAL A 25 -54.61 -27.03 -2.72
N THR A 26 -55.80 -27.53 -2.84
CA THR A 26 -56.23 -28.50 -3.86
C THR A 26 -56.15 -27.91 -5.24
N THR A 27 -55.48 -28.60 -6.12
CA THR A 27 -55.26 -28.32 -7.54
C THR A 27 -56.52 -28.50 -8.41
N PRO A 28 -56.87 -27.54 -9.27
CA PRO A 28 -57.61 -27.90 -10.50
C PRO A 28 -56.59 -28.08 -11.65
N THR A 29 -56.75 -29.19 -12.36
CA THR A 29 -56.00 -29.56 -13.55
C THR A 29 -56.23 -28.55 -14.67
N PRO A 30 -55.21 -27.87 -15.22
CA PRO A 30 -55.36 -27.10 -16.44
C PRO A 30 -55.02 -27.94 -17.66
N THR A 31 -55.87 -27.87 -18.63
CA THR A 31 -55.73 -28.32 -20.02
C THR A 31 -54.48 -27.77 -20.67
N PRO A 32 -53.74 -28.55 -21.47
CA PRO A 32 -52.50 -28.07 -22.13
C PRO A 32 -52.86 -27.07 -23.24
N VAL A 33 -52.65 -25.80 -22.99
CA VAL A 33 -52.61 -24.80 -24.05
C VAL A 33 -51.24 -24.83 -24.67
N ARG A 34 -51.16 -25.15 -25.93
CA ARG A 34 -49.92 -25.14 -26.75
C ARG A 34 -49.43 -23.68 -26.89
N SER A 35 -48.57 -23.28 -25.99
CA SER A 35 -47.89 -21.97 -26.12
C SER A 35 -46.80 -22.08 -27.18
N THR A 36 -46.98 -21.36 -28.26
CA THR A 36 -45.95 -21.06 -29.26
C THR A 36 -44.88 -20.21 -28.55
N GLN A 37 -43.74 -20.79 -28.17
CA GLN A 37 -42.61 -20.05 -27.63
C GLN A 37 -42.04 -19.18 -28.76
N SER A 38 -42.33 -17.89 -28.68
CA SER A 38 -41.59 -16.88 -29.44
C SER A 38 -40.15 -16.86 -28.85
N ALA A 39 -39.17 -17.19 -29.68
CA ALA A 39 -37.78 -17.17 -29.29
C ALA A 39 -37.37 -15.72 -28.94
N THR A 40 -37.19 -15.45 -27.67
CA THR A 40 -36.56 -14.21 -27.17
C THR A 40 -35.11 -14.18 -27.67
N PRO A 41 -34.65 -13.11 -28.34
CA PRO A 41 -33.26 -13.02 -28.75
C PRO A 41 -32.34 -13.05 -27.52
N SER A 42 -31.40 -13.99 -27.55
CA SER A 42 -30.36 -14.09 -26.54
C SER A 42 -29.54 -12.79 -26.48
N PRO A 43 -29.32 -12.20 -25.31
CA PRO A 43 -28.51 -10.98 -25.23
C PRO A 43 -27.10 -11.28 -25.73
N SER A 44 -26.65 -10.49 -26.71
CA SER A 44 -25.30 -10.51 -27.23
C SER A 44 -24.32 -10.26 -26.07
N PRO A 45 -23.20 -11.03 -25.93
CA PRO A 45 -22.25 -10.81 -24.84
C PRO A 45 -21.70 -9.39 -24.93
N THR A 46 -21.93 -8.61 -23.90
CA THR A 46 -21.29 -7.30 -23.70
C THR A 46 -19.77 -7.50 -23.68
N PRO A 47 -18.99 -6.79 -24.51
CA PRO A 47 -17.54 -6.92 -24.47
C PRO A 47 -17.02 -6.62 -23.07
N SER A 48 -16.29 -7.59 -22.50
CA SER A 48 -15.59 -7.43 -21.22
C SER A 48 -14.60 -6.26 -21.34
N PRO A 49 -14.53 -5.33 -20.39
CA PRO A 49 -13.57 -4.24 -20.47
C PRO A 49 -12.15 -4.81 -20.54
N THR A 50 -11.44 -4.45 -21.60
CA THR A 50 -10.02 -4.74 -21.71
C THR A 50 -9.28 -4.11 -20.54
N PRO A 51 -8.45 -4.87 -19.77
CA PRO A 51 -7.71 -4.29 -18.65
C PRO A 51 -6.83 -3.15 -19.18
N SER A 52 -7.04 -1.96 -18.64
CA SER A 52 -6.18 -0.80 -18.91
C SER A 52 -4.76 -1.13 -18.43
N PRO A 53 -3.70 -0.84 -19.20
CA PRO A 53 -2.34 -1.12 -18.78
C PRO A 53 -2.08 -0.36 -17.46
N SER A 54 -1.73 -1.12 -16.40
CA SER A 54 -1.27 -0.54 -15.14
C SER A 54 0.02 0.23 -15.40
N PRO A 55 0.18 1.47 -14.92
CA PRO A 55 1.42 2.21 -15.13
C PRO A 55 2.60 1.42 -14.57
N SER A 56 3.62 1.21 -15.39
CA SER A 56 4.88 0.61 -14.93
C SER A 56 5.49 1.49 -13.85
N PRO A 57 5.96 0.91 -12.75
CA PRO A 57 6.60 1.68 -11.69
C PRO A 57 7.87 2.36 -12.24
N THR A 58 7.97 3.67 -12.04
CA THR A 58 9.06 4.51 -12.56
C THR A 58 9.95 4.96 -11.39
N PRO A 59 11.30 5.04 -11.58
CA PRO A 59 12.19 5.67 -10.62
C PRO A 59 11.75 7.08 -10.26
N LEU A 60 11.93 7.49 -9.00
CA LEU A 60 11.51 8.80 -8.51
C LEU A 60 12.68 9.77 -8.48
N LEU A 61 12.45 10.94 -9.06
CA LEU A 61 13.40 12.05 -9.12
C LEU A 61 12.96 13.14 -8.14
N SER A 62 13.92 13.77 -7.46
CA SER A 62 13.67 14.95 -6.62
C SER A 62 13.24 16.16 -7.45
N ALA A 63 12.63 17.13 -6.80
CA ALA A 63 12.06 18.32 -7.48
C ALA A 63 13.10 19.12 -8.29
N ARG A 64 14.37 19.15 -7.83
CA ARG A 64 15.46 19.83 -8.54
C ARG A 64 16.33 18.90 -9.40
N GLY A 65 16.04 17.60 -9.36
CA GLY A 65 16.74 16.61 -10.17
C GLY A 65 18.11 16.16 -9.64
N GLY A 66 18.48 16.56 -8.44
CA GLY A 66 19.76 16.20 -7.84
C GLY A 66 19.78 14.79 -7.24
N ILE A 67 18.62 14.19 -6.93
CA ILE A 67 18.52 12.85 -6.36
C ILE A 67 17.54 12.03 -7.20
N LEU A 68 18.00 10.88 -7.69
CA LEU A 68 17.17 9.87 -8.38
C LEU A 68 17.22 8.56 -7.58
N VAL A 69 16.09 8.13 -7.04
CA VAL A 69 15.96 6.81 -6.41
C VAL A 69 15.49 5.82 -7.47
N LYS A 70 16.31 4.81 -7.73
CA LYS A 70 16.03 3.72 -8.69
C LYS A 70 15.34 2.55 -8.01
N GLU A 71 15.71 2.28 -6.76
CA GLU A 71 15.14 1.24 -5.92
C GLU A 71 15.01 1.74 -4.47
N PRO A 72 13.89 1.34 -3.83
CA PRO A 72 12.76 0.60 -4.33
C PRO A 72 11.88 1.45 -5.26
N LEU A 73 11.10 0.82 -6.12
CA LEU A 73 10.10 1.49 -6.94
C LEU A 73 8.85 1.82 -6.11
N ALA A 74 8.15 2.89 -6.48
CA ALA A 74 6.95 3.32 -5.78
C ALA A 74 5.88 2.21 -5.70
N ASN A 75 5.19 2.14 -4.57
CA ASN A 75 4.12 1.19 -4.27
C ASN A 75 4.57 -0.29 -4.26
N THR A 76 5.87 -0.55 -4.19
CA THR A 76 6.40 -1.90 -4.06
C THR A 76 6.20 -2.40 -2.62
N ARG A 77 5.88 -3.68 -2.48
CA ARG A 77 5.84 -4.37 -1.20
C ARG A 77 7.24 -4.83 -0.83
N VAL A 78 7.77 -4.32 0.26
CA VAL A 78 9.14 -4.54 0.71
C VAL A 78 9.20 -5.12 2.12
N ARG A 79 10.33 -5.75 2.45
CA ARG A 79 10.66 -6.26 3.79
C ARG A 79 12.03 -5.77 4.22
N SER A 80 12.30 -5.88 5.51
CA SER A 80 13.63 -5.72 6.06
C SER A 80 14.49 -6.98 5.78
N PRO A 81 15.77 -6.83 5.37
CA PRO A 81 16.43 -5.56 5.03
C PRO A 81 16.01 -5.02 3.66
N LEU A 82 15.85 -3.70 3.56
CA LEU A 82 15.47 -2.98 2.34
C LEU A 82 16.71 -2.32 1.72
N THR A 83 16.95 -2.58 0.43
CA THR A 83 17.95 -1.84 -0.33
C THR A 83 17.35 -0.57 -0.90
N ILE A 84 18.01 0.56 -0.68
CA ILE A 84 17.69 1.86 -1.29
C ILE A 84 18.88 2.26 -2.14
N SER A 85 18.68 2.42 -3.45
CA SER A 85 19.76 2.71 -4.39
C SER A 85 19.35 3.74 -5.45
N GLY A 86 20.34 4.41 -5.99
CA GLY A 86 20.08 5.43 -6.99
C GLY A 86 21.30 6.20 -7.45
N GLU A 87 21.04 7.38 -7.98
CA GLU A 87 22.06 8.34 -8.42
C GLU A 87 21.84 9.68 -7.72
N ALA A 88 22.91 10.39 -7.46
CA ALA A 88 22.83 11.73 -6.90
C ALA A 88 23.91 12.64 -7.48
N SER A 89 23.53 13.92 -7.64
CA SER A 89 24.45 15.03 -7.95
C SER A 89 24.18 16.12 -6.92
N VAL A 90 24.76 15.94 -5.72
CA VAL A 90 24.53 16.79 -4.55
C VAL A 90 25.87 17.27 -3.99
N PHE A 91 25.82 18.37 -3.23
CA PHE A 91 27.01 18.94 -2.60
C PHE A 91 27.68 17.90 -1.67
N GLU A 92 28.99 17.79 -1.78
CA GLU A 92 29.84 16.82 -1.03
C GLU A 92 29.40 15.36 -1.18
N ALA A 93 28.57 15.03 -2.16
CA ALA A 93 27.99 13.69 -2.35
C ALA A 93 27.26 13.14 -1.11
N ALA A 94 26.99 13.96 -0.11
CA ALA A 94 26.42 13.56 1.17
C ALA A 94 24.91 13.43 1.11
N LEU A 95 24.38 12.27 1.52
CA LEU A 95 22.98 11.93 1.53
C LEU A 95 22.56 11.42 2.90
N ILE A 96 21.34 11.78 3.28
CA ILE A 96 20.66 11.21 4.45
C ILE A 96 19.51 10.37 3.94
N TRP A 97 19.30 9.22 4.55
CA TRP A 97 18.18 8.36 4.22
C TRP A 97 17.42 7.95 5.47
N GLN A 98 16.13 7.70 5.30
CA GLN A 98 15.30 7.13 6.37
C GLN A 98 14.13 6.33 5.78
N VAL A 99 13.65 5.38 6.59
CA VAL A 99 12.39 4.66 6.35
C VAL A 99 11.41 5.12 7.42
N THR A 100 10.23 5.59 6.99
CA THR A 100 9.19 6.12 7.88
C THR A 100 7.85 5.45 7.64
N ASP A 101 6.98 5.45 8.65
CA ASP A 101 5.56 5.13 8.47
C ASP A 101 4.73 6.38 8.11
N THR A 102 3.43 6.21 7.87
CA THR A 102 2.52 7.32 7.54
C THR A 102 2.31 8.30 8.68
N ALA A 103 2.60 7.91 9.93
CA ALA A 103 2.58 8.79 11.09
C ALA A 103 3.87 9.63 11.23
N GLY A 104 4.86 9.42 10.34
CA GLY A 104 6.15 10.08 10.39
C GLY A 104 7.14 9.46 11.39
N ARG A 105 6.82 8.30 11.96
CA ARG A 105 7.75 7.59 12.84
C ARG A 105 8.88 7.01 12.03
N VAL A 106 10.12 7.32 12.39
CA VAL A 106 11.32 6.77 11.77
C VAL A 106 11.54 5.33 12.23
N LEU A 107 11.57 4.40 11.29
CA LEU A 107 11.83 2.98 11.52
C LEU A 107 13.32 2.64 11.36
N ALA A 108 14.00 3.29 10.43
CA ALA A 108 15.43 3.23 10.23
C ALA A 108 15.92 4.52 9.61
N SER A 109 17.17 4.90 9.87
CA SER A 109 17.80 6.07 9.26
C SER A 109 19.32 5.95 9.25
N GLY A 110 19.97 6.72 8.40
CA GLY A 110 21.42 6.75 8.34
C GLY A 110 21.93 7.77 7.32
N PHE A 111 23.24 7.72 7.12
CA PHE A 111 23.96 8.54 6.17
C PHE A 111 24.61 7.67 5.10
N THR A 112 24.82 8.23 3.92
CA THR A 112 25.59 7.59 2.87
C THR A 112 26.25 8.66 2.03
N THR A 113 27.25 8.24 1.25
CA THR A 113 27.94 9.11 0.30
C THR A 113 27.81 8.50 -1.08
N ALA A 114 27.44 9.30 -2.05
CA ALA A 114 27.47 8.87 -3.44
C ALA A 114 28.92 8.81 -3.95
N THR A 115 29.15 8.03 -5.00
CA THR A 115 30.50 7.85 -5.59
C THR A 115 31.11 9.13 -6.19
N ALA A 116 30.27 10.16 -6.43
CA ALA A 116 30.68 11.49 -6.85
C ALA A 116 29.66 12.53 -6.37
N GLY A 117 30.11 13.76 -6.16
CA GLY A 117 29.27 14.93 -5.82
C GLY A 117 29.12 15.88 -6.99
N ALA A 118 28.20 16.87 -6.81
CA ALA A 118 27.94 17.87 -7.82
C ALA A 118 29.24 18.61 -8.26
N PRO A 119 29.39 18.91 -9.56
CA PRO A 119 28.38 18.76 -10.63
C PRO A 119 28.31 17.35 -11.26
N ALA A 120 29.19 16.43 -10.87
CA ALA A 120 29.14 15.05 -11.35
C ALA A 120 27.96 14.27 -10.71
N LYS A 121 27.54 13.20 -11.37
CA LYS A 121 26.58 12.24 -10.83
C LYS A 121 27.33 11.06 -10.22
N GLY A 122 27.01 10.72 -8.99
CA GLY A 122 27.48 9.53 -8.31
C GLY A 122 26.35 8.55 -8.06
N THR A 123 26.67 7.29 -7.86
CA THR A 123 25.73 6.26 -7.44
C THR A 123 25.78 6.09 -5.91
N PHE A 124 24.65 5.73 -5.31
CA PHE A 124 24.59 5.34 -3.91
C PHE A 124 23.78 4.05 -3.73
N SER A 125 24.10 3.32 -2.68
CA SER A 125 23.34 2.14 -2.26
C SER A 125 23.47 1.96 -0.75
N VAL A 126 22.35 1.74 -0.08
CA VAL A 126 22.28 1.49 1.36
C VAL A 126 21.34 0.35 1.66
N THR A 127 21.57 -0.32 2.78
CA THR A 127 20.69 -1.36 3.31
C THR A 127 20.06 -0.86 4.59
N ALA A 128 18.75 -0.64 4.57
CA ALA A 128 17.95 -0.23 5.71
C ALA A 128 17.41 -1.47 6.44
N THR A 129 17.81 -1.65 7.69
CA THR A 129 17.30 -2.73 8.56
C THR A 129 16.36 -2.12 9.59
N TYR A 130 15.15 -2.63 9.67
CA TYR A 130 14.11 -2.21 10.61
C TYR A 130 13.31 -3.42 11.11
N ALA A 131 12.58 -3.27 12.20
CA ALA A 131 11.65 -4.30 12.67
C ALA A 131 10.43 -4.33 11.73
N ASP A 132 10.14 -5.49 11.15
CA ASP A 132 8.94 -5.67 10.32
C ASP A 132 7.69 -5.37 11.16
N PRO A 133 6.69 -4.67 10.60
CA PRO A 133 5.45 -4.36 11.31
C PRO A 133 4.62 -5.62 11.54
N ALA A 134 3.68 -5.57 12.48
CA ALA A 134 2.76 -6.69 12.76
C ALA A 134 1.75 -6.95 11.62
N SER A 135 1.46 -5.94 10.81
CA SER A 135 0.61 -6.01 9.62
C SER A 135 1.23 -5.18 8.50
N ASP A 136 0.80 -5.41 7.27
CA ASP A 136 1.21 -4.56 6.16
C ASP A 136 0.80 -3.11 6.41
N ILE A 137 1.74 -2.18 6.33
CA ILE A 137 1.48 -0.75 6.49
C ILE A 137 2.06 0.04 5.31
N ILE A 138 1.49 1.20 5.06
CA ILE A 138 2.08 2.15 4.14
C ILE A 138 3.23 2.87 4.86
N GLY A 139 4.34 3.02 4.17
CA GLY A 139 5.50 3.77 4.63
C GLY A 139 6.22 4.44 3.47
N PHE A 140 7.35 5.04 3.77
CA PHE A 140 8.16 5.77 2.78
C PHE A 140 9.63 5.44 2.96
N ALA A 141 10.34 5.24 1.84
CA ALA A 141 11.78 5.40 1.81
C ALA A 141 12.08 6.84 1.37
N GLU A 142 12.83 7.55 2.18
CA GLU A 142 13.18 8.95 1.96
C GLU A 142 14.69 9.09 1.81
N VAL A 143 15.13 9.81 0.78
CA VAL A 143 16.53 10.18 0.56
C VAL A 143 16.56 11.69 0.38
N TYR A 144 17.37 12.37 1.17
CA TYR A 144 17.40 13.82 1.18
C TYR A 144 18.78 14.40 1.53
N THR A 145 18.93 15.67 1.24
CA THR A 145 20.07 16.49 1.66
C THR A 145 19.62 17.59 2.60
N ARG A 146 20.57 18.10 3.37
CA ARG A 146 20.34 19.30 4.20
C ARG A 146 21.22 20.44 3.71
N SER A 147 20.68 21.62 3.77
CA SER A 147 21.42 22.86 3.51
C SER A 147 22.53 23.02 4.57
N PRO A 148 23.79 23.22 4.13
CA PRO A 148 24.88 23.51 5.06
C PRO A 148 24.74 24.86 5.76
N ARG A 149 23.86 25.72 5.27
CA ARG A 149 23.64 27.07 5.79
C ARG A 149 22.82 27.05 7.08
N ASP A 150 21.73 26.27 7.10
CA ASP A 150 20.69 26.34 8.14
C ASP A 150 20.15 24.97 8.58
N GLY A 151 20.66 23.89 7.98
CA GLY A 151 20.27 22.53 8.29
C GLY A 151 18.87 22.13 7.82
N THR A 152 18.15 23.00 7.11
CA THR A 152 16.85 22.65 6.54
C THR A 152 16.98 21.60 5.44
N ILE A 153 15.90 20.86 5.16
CA ILE A 153 15.89 19.93 4.01
C ILE A 153 15.97 20.75 2.74
N ASP A 154 17.03 20.52 1.97
CA ASP A 154 17.30 21.22 0.72
C ASP A 154 16.65 20.50 -0.45
N GLU A 155 16.75 19.19 -0.49
CA GLU A 155 16.20 18.35 -1.55
C GLU A 155 15.79 16.99 -0.99
N ILE A 156 14.65 16.44 -1.43
CA ILE A 156 14.13 15.17 -0.94
C ILE A 156 13.45 14.37 -2.06
N VAL A 157 13.65 13.06 -2.04
CA VAL A 157 12.81 12.07 -2.73
C VAL A 157 12.10 11.24 -1.67
N ARG A 158 10.79 11.08 -1.83
CA ARG A 158 9.97 10.25 -0.96
C ARG A 158 9.29 9.16 -1.80
N VAL A 159 9.68 7.91 -1.60
CA VAL A 159 9.17 6.74 -2.32
C VAL A 159 8.11 6.06 -1.47
N PRO A 160 6.82 6.08 -1.85
CA PRO A 160 5.77 5.36 -1.12
C PRO A 160 5.96 3.84 -1.27
N LEU A 161 5.80 3.10 -0.18
CA LEU A 161 6.03 1.66 -0.09
C LEU A 161 4.94 0.96 0.71
N ILE A 162 4.80 -0.33 0.51
CA ILE A 162 4.07 -1.22 1.40
C ILE A 162 5.11 -1.99 2.23
N LEU A 163 5.26 -1.61 3.50
CA LEU A 163 6.12 -2.31 4.44
C LEU A 163 5.39 -3.57 4.89
N ALA A 164 5.94 -4.73 4.51
CA ALA A 164 5.28 -6.00 4.71
C ALA A 164 5.37 -6.47 6.16
N ALA A 165 4.32 -7.11 6.65
CA ALA A 165 4.28 -7.73 7.96
C ALA A 165 5.39 -8.77 8.17
N ALA A 166 5.79 -8.97 9.42
CA ALA A 166 6.60 -10.11 9.83
C ALA A 166 5.97 -11.44 9.37
N ARG A 167 6.80 -12.45 9.09
CA ARG A 167 6.34 -13.81 8.77
C ARG A 167 6.23 -14.65 10.02
#